data_ecedced1f15e677593e03103d1bbbea4
#
_entry.id   ecedced1f15e677593e03103d1bbbea4
#
_cell.length_a   1.000
_cell.length_b   1.000
_cell.length_c   1.000
_cell.angle_alpha   90.00
_cell.angle_beta   90.00
_cell.angle_gamma   90.00
#
_symmetry.space_group_name_H-M   'P 1'
#
loop_
_entity.id
_entity.type
_entity.pdbx_description
1 polymer ?
#
loop_
_entity_poly.entity_id
_entity_poly.type
_entity_poly.pdbx_seq_one_letter_code
_entity_poly.pdbx_strand_id
1 'polypeptide(L)'
;NGSYGRIDGGIGLTIKDPNFVLYGEPAEKGITVDFKDNTQFNDVIRNECVSKITSAAQKVIDHFDIDEGFYFRVDKAYLPHSGLGSGTQMGLSTGKLIAEHIGAYSNGYSLGEIIGRGGTSGIGVFSFDFGGFIVDGGHSLKSKSSFLPSSASQAKPPQLLAHYDFPDDWEILLVILDSKNTVNGQKEVNIFQDYCPVPKNEVEQTSHIIFMNMIPFLLERDLPAFGHSIDEIQKRGFKNVEVSLQSQQIRDLTDKLREIGAYGVGMSSFGPTVYSVFDKNNKHIVEEIKEYVGNRGIVLT
;
A
#
# COMPACT_ATOMS: atom_id res chain seq x y z
N ASN A 1 -8.19 11.77 6.01
CA ASN A 1 -8.83 12.62 4.97
C ASN A 1 -9.79 13.69 5.54
N GLY A 2 -9.63 14.07 6.82
CA GLY A 2 -10.31 15.22 7.41
C GLY A 2 -9.52 16.52 7.20
N SER A 3 -10.16 17.67 7.44
CA SER A 3 -9.58 19.02 7.28
C SER A 3 -9.25 19.72 8.60
N TYR A 4 -9.04 18.98 9.66
CA TYR A 4 -8.77 19.55 10.99
C TYR A 4 -7.30 19.97 11.15
N GLY A 5 -6.88 20.98 10.37
CA GLY A 5 -5.51 21.49 10.33
C GLY A 5 -4.53 20.67 9.47
N ARG A 6 -4.83 19.40 9.24
CA ARG A 6 -4.07 18.50 8.38
C ARG A 6 -5.02 17.64 7.56
N ILE A 7 -4.57 17.19 6.39
CA ILE A 7 -5.29 16.29 5.48
C ILE A 7 -4.51 15.00 5.28
N ASP A 8 -5.15 14.01 4.70
CA ASP A 8 -4.65 12.65 4.54
C ASP A 8 -4.34 12.01 5.91
N GLY A 9 -3.18 11.39 6.05
CA GLY A 9 -2.78 10.63 7.22
C GLY A 9 -3.26 9.19 7.14
N GLY A 10 -2.46 8.27 7.63
CA GLY A 10 -2.80 6.87 7.52
C GLY A 10 -1.98 5.96 8.40
N ILE A 11 -2.42 4.73 8.45
CA ILE A 11 -1.71 3.61 9.04
C ILE A 11 -1.55 2.53 7.97
N GLY A 12 -0.52 1.73 8.10
CA GLY A 12 -0.28 0.60 7.21
C GLY A 12 0.69 -0.41 7.79
N LEU A 13 0.70 -1.57 7.17
CA LEU A 13 1.52 -2.68 7.59
C LEU A 13 2.30 -3.20 6.39
N THR A 14 3.60 -3.42 6.58
CA THR A 14 4.47 -4.00 5.57
C THR A 14 4.27 -5.50 5.53
N ILE A 15 4.18 -6.05 4.34
CA ILE A 15 4.08 -7.48 4.07
C ILE A 15 5.34 -8.01 3.39
N LYS A 16 5.68 -9.27 3.62
CA LYS A 16 6.83 -9.93 2.99
C LYS A 16 6.47 -10.52 1.63
N ASP A 17 5.25 -10.98 1.49
CA ASP A 17 4.72 -11.57 0.26
C ASP A 17 3.26 -11.07 0.04
N PRO A 18 2.90 -10.69 -1.20
CA PRO A 18 3.71 -10.68 -2.42
C PRO A 18 4.77 -9.56 -2.39
N ASN A 19 5.90 -9.80 -3.05
CA ASN A 19 6.99 -8.84 -3.13
C ASN A 19 7.36 -8.47 -4.57
N PHE A 20 8.08 -7.37 -4.72
CA PHE A 20 8.67 -6.92 -5.98
C PHE A 20 10.17 -7.12 -5.94
N VAL A 21 10.72 -7.80 -6.95
CA VAL A 21 12.16 -8.06 -7.06
C VAL A 21 12.66 -7.52 -8.39
N LEU A 22 13.57 -6.56 -8.32
CA LEU A 22 14.16 -5.87 -9.45
C LEU A 22 15.68 -6.02 -9.42
N TYR A 23 16.25 -6.42 -10.53
CA TYR A 23 17.66 -6.32 -10.82
C TYR A 23 17.90 -5.09 -11.71
N GLY A 24 19.02 -4.40 -11.52
CA GLY A 24 19.39 -3.25 -12.36
C GLY A 24 20.89 -3.17 -12.53
N GLU A 25 21.33 -2.74 -13.72
CA GLU A 25 22.73 -2.46 -14.04
C GLU A 25 22.83 -1.28 -15.00
N PRO A 26 23.97 -0.55 -15.03
CA PRO A 26 24.19 0.54 -15.98
C PRO A 26 24.23 0.01 -17.42
N ALA A 27 23.84 0.87 -18.35
CA ALA A 27 23.91 0.66 -19.79
C ALA A 27 24.48 1.92 -20.46
N GLU A 28 24.92 1.82 -21.70
CA GLU A 28 25.49 2.98 -22.39
C GLU A 28 24.48 4.12 -22.53
N LYS A 29 23.25 3.84 -22.93
CA LYS A 29 22.18 4.84 -23.09
C LYS A 29 20.79 4.21 -22.98
N GLY A 30 19.83 5.05 -22.60
CA GLY A 30 18.42 4.70 -22.57
C GLY A 30 18.02 3.85 -21.36
N ILE A 31 16.76 3.46 -21.32
CA ILE A 31 16.19 2.64 -20.26
C ILE A 31 15.54 1.42 -20.90
N THR A 32 16.02 0.25 -20.54
CA THR A 32 15.47 -1.04 -21.00
C THR A 32 14.91 -1.80 -19.83
N VAL A 33 13.73 -2.40 -20.00
CA VAL A 33 13.06 -3.20 -18.96
C VAL A 33 12.70 -4.56 -19.55
N ASP A 34 13.31 -5.58 -18.98
CA ASP A 34 13.06 -6.98 -19.31
C ASP A 34 12.44 -7.76 -18.15
N PHE A 35 12.06 -8.98 -18.40
CA PHE A 35 11.41 -9.87 -17.43
C PHE A 35 12.15 -11.19 -17.41
N LYS A 36 12.32 -11.74 -16.20
CA LYS A 36 12.86 -13.08 -16.05
C LYS A 36 11.99 -14.07 -16.85
N ASP A 37 12.65 -15.00 -17.56
CA ASP A 37 11.98 -16.00 -18.40
C ASP A 37 11.05 -16.88 -17.57
N ASN A 38 9.84 -16.41 -17.38
CA ASN A 38 8.74 -17.20 -16.87
C ASN A 38 7.41 -16.62 -17.37
N THR A 39 6.43 -17.48 -17.50
CA THR A 39 5.09 -17.18 -18.02
C THR A 39 4.18 -16.48 -16.99
N GLN A 40 4.66 -16.08 -15.83
CA GLN A 40 3.85 -15.53 -14.73
C GLN A 40 3.46 -14.07 -14.92
N PHE A 41 4.12 -13.36 -15.84
CA PHE A 41 3.85 -11.95 -16.09
C PHE A 41 2.86 -11.79 -17.24
N ASN A 42 1.60 -11.51 -16.93
CA ASN A 42 0.63 -11.11 -17.94
C ASN A 42 0.89 -9.69 -18.47
N ASP A 43 0.24 -9.31 -19.56
CA ASP A 43 0.44 -8.01 -20.21
C ASP A 43 0.14 -6.82 -19.30
N VAL A 44 -0.82 -6.95 -18.38
CA VAL A 44 -1.17 -5.88 -17.41
C VAL A 44 0.01 -5.61 -16.47
N ILE A 45 0.60 -6.68 -15.91
CA ILE A 45 1.77 -6.56 -15.03
C ILE A 45 2.97 -6.03 -15.81
N ARG A 46 3.23 -6.56 -17.02
CA ARG A 46 4.36 -6.12 -17.87
C ARG A 46 4.27 -4.63 -18.20
N ASN A 47 3.13 -4.18 -18.70
CA ASN A 47 2.92 -2.79 -19.09
C ASN A 47 3.06 -1.84 -17.90
N GLU A 48 2.53 -2.20 -16.73
CA GLU A 48 2.66 -1.39 -15.53
C GLU A 48 4.12 -1.33 -15.05
N CYS A 49 4.84 -2.45 -15.01
CA CYS A 49 6.25 -2.50 -14.65
C CYS A 49 7.09 -1.61 -15.57
N VAL A 50 6.97 -1.78 -16.89
CA VAL A 50 7.69 -0.97 -17.88
C VAL A 50 7.41 0.52 -17.66
N SER A 51 6.13 0.89 -17.55
CA SER A 51 5.73 2.29 -17.36
C SER A 51 6.30 2.89 -16.07
N LYS A 52 6.17 2.19 -14.93
CA LYS A 52 6.61 2.72 -13.63
C LYS A 52 8.12 2.75 -13.48
N ILE A 53 8.83 1.71 -13.93
CA ILE A 53 10.28 1.63 -13.89
C ILE A 53 10.89 2.71 -14.79
N THR A 54 10.44 2.81 -16.05
CA THR A 54 10.96 3.82 -17.00
C THR A 54 10.71 5.23 -16.47
N SER A 55 9.51 5.53 -15.99
CA SER A 55 9.19 6.85 -15.44
C SER A 55 10.02 7.19 -14.19
N ALA A 56 10.21 6.23 -13.29
CA ALA A 56 11.03 6.45 -12.10
C ALA A 56 12.51 6.62 -12.45
N ALA A 57 13.04 5.76 -13.31
CA ALA A 57 14.42 5.83 -13.76
C ALA A 57 14.72 7.19 -14.42
N GLN A 58 13.87 7.65 -15.33
CA GLN A 58 14.07 8.94 -15.99
C GLN A 58 14.13 10.10 -14.99
N LYS A 59 13.21 10.12 -14.00
CA LYS A 59 13.20 11.18 -12.97
C LYS A 59 14.46 11.18 -12.10
N VAL A 60 14.99 10.01 -11.79
CA VAL A 60 16.22 9.90 -10.99
C VAL A 60 17.45 10.26 -11.82
N ILE A 61 17.52 9.83 -13.08
CA ILE A 61 18.55 10.22 -14.05
C ILE A 61 18.58 11.73 -14.21
N ASP A 62 17.43 12.36 -14.46
CA ASP A 62 17.30 13.81 -14.62
C ASP A 62 17.69 14.56 -13.32
N HIS A 63 17.31 14.04 -12.16
CA HIS A 63 17.60 14.66 -10.87
C HIS A 63 19.09 14.71 -10.54
N PHE A 64 19.82 13.65 -10.86
CA PHE A 64 21.25 13.53 -10.56
C PHE A 64 22.16 13.88 -11.75
N ASP A 65 21.58 14.31 -12.89
CA ASP A 65 22.30 14.67 -14.13
C ASP A 65 23.22 13.51 -14.61
N ILE A 66 22.63 12.32 -14.78
CA ILE A 66 23.35 11.08 -15.13
C ILE A 66 23.35 10.92 -16.65
N ASP A 67 24.54 10.76 -17.24
CA ASP A 67 24.69 10.56 -18.69
C ASP A 67 24.52 9.10 -19.15
N GLU A 68 24.49 8.15 -18.20
CA GLU A 68 24.35 6.72 -18.46
C GLU A 68 22.89 6.30 -18.61
N GLY A 69 22.66 5.20 -19.32
CA GLY A 69 21.40 4.47 -19.33
C GLY A 69 21.37 3.36 -18.29
N PHE A 70 20.23 2.67 -18.20
CA PHE A 70 20.06 1.55 -17.29
C PHE A 70 19.28 0.42 -17.93
N TYR A 71 19.71 -0.80 -17.63
CA TYR A 71 18.97 -2.03 -17.90
C TYR A 71 18.36 -2.54 -16.60
N PHE A 72 17.06 -2.87 -16.64
CA PHE A 72 16.35 -3.47 -15.51
C PHE A 72 15.73 -4.79 -15.90
N ARG A 73 15.76 -5.76 -14.98
CA ARG A 73 15.05 -7.04 -15.12
C ARG A 73 14.14 -7.27 -13.93
N VAL A 74 12.86 -7.46 -14.21
CA VAL A 74 11.85 -7.79 -13.21
C VAL A 74 11.88 -9.30 -12.96
N ASP A 75 12.26 -9.71 -11.77
CA ASP A 75 12.31 -11.11 -11.36
C ASP A 75 11.02 -11.56 -10.66
N LYS A 76 10.37 -10.66 -9.90
CA LYS A 76 9.05 -10.87 -9.29
C LYS A 76 8.23 -9.58 -9.33
N ALA A 77 6.96 -9.72 -9.58
CA ALA A 77 5.97 -8.65 -9.46
C ALA A 77 4.62 -9.23 -9.05
N TYR A 78 3.75 -8.39 -8.54
CA TYR A 78 2.39 -8.74 -8.15
C TYR A 78 1.38 -7.82 -8.83
N LEU A 79 0.10 -8.21 -8.75
CA LEU A 79 -0.98 -7.56 -9.47
C LEU A 79 -1.04 -6.06 -9.13
N PRO A 80 -0.92 -5.16 -10.11
CA PRO A 80 -1.07 -3.73 -9.90
C PRO A 80 -2.52 -3.39 -9.54
N HIS A 81 -2.71 -2.25 -8.89
CA HIS A 81 -4.02 -1.75 -8.46
C HIS A 81 -4.81 -2.72 -7.54
N SER A 82 -4.09 -3.59 -6.84
CA SER A 82 -4.67 -4.49 -5.83
C SER A 82 -4.78 -3.87 -4.43
N GLY A 83 -4.38 -2.61 -4.26
CA GLY A 83 -4.35 -1.95 -2.94
C GLY A 83 -3.05 -2.19 -2.14
N LEU A 84 -2.07 -2.88 -2.71
CA LEU A 84 -0.82 -3.27 -2.04
C LEU A 84 0.39 -2.36 -2.36
N GLY A 85 0.17 -1.18 -2.92
CA GLY A 85 1.22 -0.18 -3.12
C GLY A 85 2.29 -0.51 -4.16
N SER A 86 2.02 -1.43 -5.11
CA SER A 86 2.97 -1.92 -6.12
C SER A 86 3.71 -0.81 -6.86
N GLY A 87 3.01 0.21 -7.33
CA GLY A 87 3.62 1.30 -8.08
C GLY A 87 4.62 2.14 -7.28
N THR A 88 4.45 2.25 -5.96
CA THR A 88 5.42 2.91 -5.08
C THR A 88 6.66 2.04 -4.91
N GLN A 89 6.50 0.74 -4.67
CA GLN A 89 7.62 -0.18 -4.52
C GLN A 89 8.45 -0.29 -5.80
N MET A 90 7.81 -0.39 -6.98
CA MET A 90 8.50 -0.37 -8.27
C MET A 90 9.35 0.90 -8.44
N GLY A 91 8.77 2.06 -8.18
CA GLY A 91 9.48 3.33 -8.33
C GLY A 91 10.64 3.49 -7.34
N LEU A 92 10.43 3.17 -6.08
CA LEU A 92 11.47 3.28 -5.04
C LEU A 92 12.62 2.29 -5.28
N SER A 93 12.31 1.04 -5.66
CA SER A 93 13.35 0.05 -6.01
C SER A 93 14.19 0.50 -7.20
N THR A 94 13.56 1.06 -8.23
CA THR A 94 14.26 1.61 -9.39
C THR A 94 15.17 2.77 -8.99
N GLY A 95 14.64 3.74 -8.25
CA GLY A 95 15.43 4.88 -7.79
C GLY A 95 16.58 4.48 -6.87
N LYS A 96 16.35 3.48 -6.00
CA LYS A 96 17.37 2.98 -5.08
C LYS A 96 18.55 2.34 -5.82
N LEU A 97 18.27 1.50 -6.83
CA LEU A 97 19.32 0.87 -7.65
C LEU A 97 20.19 1.91 -8.36
N ILE A 98 19.58 2.94 -8.97
CA ILE A 98 20.30 4.01 -9.63
C ILE A 98 21.14 4.81 -8.63
N ALA A 99 20.54 5.23 -7.51
CA ALA A 99 21.24 6.01 -6.48
C ALA A 99 22.43 5.23 -5.88
N GLU A 100 22.29 3.93 -5.64
CA GLU A 100 23.39 3.08 -5.17
C GLU A 100 24.51 2.96 -6.22
N HIS A 101 24.19 2.83 -7.50
CA HIS A 101 25.18 2.77 -8.57
C HIS A 101 26.07 4.02 -8.59
N ILE A 102 25.49 5.20 -8.45
CA ILE A 102 26.26 6.48 -8.43
C ILE A 102 26.83 6.84 -7.05
N GLY A 103 26.64 6.00 -6.05
CA GLY A 103 27.08 6.25 -4.67
C GLY A 103 26.33 7.38 -3.95
N ALA A 104 25.14 7.75 -4.41
CA ALA A 104 24.32 8.79 -3.79
C ALA A 104 23.56 8.22 -2.58
N TYR A 105 23.64 8.92 -1.44
CA TYR A 105 22.82 8.58 -0.28
C TYR A 105 21.34 8.82 -0.60
N SER A 106 20.53 7.81 -0.37
CA SER A 106 19.09 7.89 -0.60
C SER A 106 18.31 7.00 0.36
N ASN A 107 17.17 7.47 0.79
CA ASN A 107 16.17 6.71 1.54
C ASN A 107 14.81 6.80 0.82
N GLY A 108 13.84 6.03 1.27
CA GLY A 108 12.50 6.01 0.67
C GLY A 108 11.86 7.39 0.62
N TYR A 109 12.07 8.25 1.64
CA TYR A 109 11.52 9.61 1.66
C TYR A 109 12.08 10.47 0.52
N SER A 110 13.43 10.57 0.41
CA SER A 110 14.08 11.37 -0.62
C SER A 110 13.80 10.85 -2.04
N LEU A 111 13.83 9.53 -2.21
CA LEU A 111 13.44 8.90 -3.48
C LEU A 111 11.97 9.13 -3.81
N GLY A 112 11.08 9.02 -2.81
CA GLY A 112 9.66 9.30 -2.97
C GLY A 112 9.39 10.72 -3.46
N GLU A 113 10.14 11.71 -2.96
CA GLU A 113 10.10 13.10 -3.43
C GLU A 113 10.53 13.20 -4.90
N ILE A 114 11.67 12.61 -5.28
CA ILE A 114 12.22 12.64 -6.65
C ILE A 114 11.26 12.00 -7.64
N ILE A 115 10.76 10.81 -7.33
CA ILE A 115 9.90 10.07 -8.26
C ILE A 115 8.42 10.50 -8.22
N GLY A 116 8.05 11.39 -7.27
CA GLY A 116 6.68 11.88 -7.09
C GLY A 116 5.75 10.83 -6.46
N ARG A 117 6.20 10.17 -5.38
CA ARG A 117 5.40 9.22 -4.60
C ARG A 117 5.22 9.69 -3.16
N GLY A 118 4.19 9.21 -2.51
CA GLY A 118 3.87 9.60 -1.14
C GLY A 118 2.96 10.84 -1.03
N GLY A 119 2.49 11.43 -2.13
CA GLY A 119 1.70 12.66 -2.14
C GLY A 119 0.32 12.58 -1.49
N THR A 120 -0.08 11.42 -0.97
CA THR A 120 -1.32 11.23 -0.19
C THR A 120 -1.05 10.34 1.03
N SER A 121 -0.37 9.21 0.84
CA SER A 121 0.02 8.30 1.91
C SER A 121 1.52 8.03 1.86
N GLY A 122 2.18 8.16 3.00
CA GLY A 122 3.59 7.83 3.19
C GLY A 122 3.85 6.36 3.47
N ILE A 123 2.80 5.54 3.63
CA ILE A 123 2.95 4.14 4.07
C ILE A 123 3.90 3.37 3.16
N GLY A 124 3.69 3.39 1.85
CA GLY A 124 4.56 2.68 0.91
C GLY A 124 6.00 3.21 0.86
N VAL A 125 6.20 4.49 1.17
CA VAL A 125 7.51 5.15 1.25
C VAL A 125 8.28 4.67 2.48
N PHE A 126 7.63 4.70 3.65
CA PHE A 126 8.27 4.29 4.90
C PHE A 126 8.39 2.77 5.05
N SER A 127 7.45 2.01 4.48
CA SER A 127 7.55 0.55 4.42
C SER A 127 8.80 0.07 3.67
N PHE A 128 9.27 0.84 2.69
CA PHE A 128 10.47 0.54 1.92
C PHE A 128 11.74 0.53 2.78
N ASP A 129 11.84 1.47 3.73
CA ASP A 129 13.00 1.61 4.60
C ASP A 129 12.90 0.79 5.89
N PHE A 130 11.72 0.75 6.50
CA PHE A 130 11.57 0.31 7.89
C PHE A 130 10.85 -1.03 8.05
N GLY A 131 9.91 -1.34 7.17
CA GLY A 131 9.01 -2.47 7.43
C GLY A 131 8.00 -2.20 8.55
N GLY A 132 7.40 -3.24 9.13
CA GLY A 132 6.54 -3.16 10.31
C GLY A 132 5.24 -2.38 10.16
N PHE A 133 4.71 -1.91 11.27
CA PHE A 133 3.51 -1.08 11.36
C PHE A 133 3.89 0.41 11.32
N ILE A 134 3.31 1.13 10.39
CA ILE A 134 3.65 2.52 10.06
C ILE A 134 2.47 3.44 10.33
N VAL A 135 2.74 4.60 10.92
CA VAL A 135 1.79 5.71 11.06
C VAL A 135 2.37 6.93 10.37
N ASP A 136 1.71 7.44 9.35
CA ASP A 136 2.10 8.69 8.69
C ASP A 136 1.24 9.88 9.15
N GLY A 137 1.83 11.06 9.14
CA GLY A 137 1.24 12.28 9.66
C GLY A 137 0.38 13.05 8.68
N GLY A 138 0.18 12.54 7.45
CA GLY A 138 -0.51 13.29 6.41
C GLY A 138 0.18 14.62 6.07
N HIS A 139 -0.56 15.53 5.47
CA HIS A 139 -0.04 16.80 4.98
C HIS A 139 -0.65 17.99 5.71
N SER A 140 0.12 19.05 5.89
CA SER A 140 -0.42 20.34 6.31
C SER A 140 -1.22 20.97 5.15
N LEU A 141 -2.25 21.74 5.46
CA LEU A 141 -2.99 22.49 4.44
C LEU A 141 -2.12 23.52 3.68
N LYS A 142 -0.95 23.86 4.21
CA LYS A 142 0.04 24.70 3.52
C LYS A 142 0.82 23.94 2.44
N SER A 143 1.08 22.66 2.66
CA SER A 143 1.84 21.81 1.72
C SER A 143 0.95 21.11 0.69
N LYS A 144 -0.29 20.85 1.04
CA LYS A 144 -1.29 20.23 0.16
C LYS A 144 -2.66 20.82 0.47
N SER A 145 -3.25 21.54 -0.47
CA SER A 145 -4.50 22.27 -0.28
C SER A 145 -5.76 21.54 -0.76
N SER A 146 -5.60 20.36 -1.37
CA SER A 146 -6.70 19.59 -1.95
C SER A 146 -6.59 18.10 -1.66
N PHE A 147 -7.75 17.47 -1.57
CA PHE A 147 -7.87 16.01 -1.44
C PHE A 147 -7.70 15.36 -2.80
N LEU A 148 -6.58 14.70 -3.00
CA LEU A 148 -6.22 14.02 -4.24
C LEU A 148 -5.57 12.67 -3.93
N PRO A 149 -5.83 11.63 -4.73
CA PRO A 149 -5.11 10.37 -4.62
C PRO A 149 -3.63 10.53 -5.00
N SER A 150 -2.79 9.58 -4.60
CA SER A 150 -1.35 9.61 -4.86
C SER A 150 -0.97 9.69 -6.34
N SER A 151 -1.85 9.23 -7.23
CA SER A 151 -1.66 9.31 -8.69
C SER A 151 -1.80 10.73 -9.25
N ALA A 152 -2.53 11.61 -8.55
CA ALA A 152 -2.82 12.98 -8.97
C ALA A 152 -2.17 14.06 -8.07
N SER A 153 -1.66 13.67 -6.89
CA SER A 153 -1.01 14.58 -5.95
C SER A 153 0.46 14.79 -6.31
N GLN A 154 0.92 16.04 -6.25
CA GLN A 154 2.34 16.41 -6.40
C GLN A 154 2.99 16.79 -5.06
N ALA A 155 2.29 16.58 -3.95
CA ALA A 155 2.85 16.84 -2.63
C ALA A 155 4.02 15.88 -2.34
N LYS A 156 4.99 16.35 -1.56
CA LYS A 156 6.07 15.51 -1.03
C LYS A 156 5.50 14.44 -0.10
N PRO A 157 6.24 13.35 0.19
CA PRO A 157 5.80 12.39 1.20
C PRO A 157 5.50 13.08 2.54
N PRO A 158 4.51 12.61 3.31
CA PRO A 158 4.23 13.13 4.65
C PRO A 158 5.34 12.76 5.62
N GLN A 159 5.28 13.28 6.84
CA GLN A 159 6.23 12.90 7.89
C GLN A 159 5.84 11.55 8.51
N LEU A 160 6.83 10.72 8.80
CA LEU A 160 6.64 9.55 9.65
C LEU A 160 6.32 10.00 11.07
N LEU A 161 5.23 9.53 11.65
CA LEU A 161 4.89 9.78 13.04
C LEU A 161 5.38 8.66 13.96
N ALA A 162 5.17 7.43 13.54
CA ALA A 162 5.55 6.26 14.31
C ALA A 162 5.81 5.05 13.41
N HIS A 163 6.71 4.20 13.89
CA HIS A 163 7.01 2.89 13.34
C HIS A 163 7.15 1.90 14.51
N TYR A 164 6.55 0.74 14.36
CA TYR A 164 6.60 -0.34 15.34
C TYR A 164 6.84 -1.68 14.65
N ASP A 165 7.59 -2.55 15.32
CA ASP A 165 7.70 -3.94 14.89
C ASP A 165 6.34 -4.63 14.99
N PHE A 166 6.06 -5.50 14.03
CA PHE A 166 4.87 -6.34 14.06
C PHE A 166 5.19 -7.67 14.72
N PRO A 167 4.33 -8.19 15.63
CA PRO A 167 4.62 -9.43 16.36
C PRO A 167 4.86 -10.63 15.44
N ASP A 168 5.93 -11.38 15.69
CA ASP A 168 6.34 -12.53 14.86
C ASP A 168 5.40 -13.75 14.96
N ASP A 169 4.54 -13.78 15.96
CA ASP A 169 3.53 -14.79 16.19
C ASP A 169 2.17 -14.46 15.57
N TRP A 170 2.04 -13.29 14.98
CA TRP A 170 0.87 -12.89 14.19
C TRP A 170 1.16 -13.05 12.71
N GLU A 171 0.18 -13.53 11.97
CA GLU A 171 0.24 -13.61 10.51
C GLU A 171 -0.85 -12.75 9.87
N ILE A 172 -0.58 -12.34 8.64
CA ILE A 172 -1.51 -11.56 7.84
C ILE A 172 -1.99 -12.45 6.70
N LEU A 173 -3.29 -12.62 6.64
CA LEU A 173 -3.96 -13.27 5.53
C LEU A 173 -4.38 -12.20 4.51
N LEU A 174 -4.03 -12.38 3.26
CA LEU A 174 -4.45 -11.55 2.14
C LEU A 174 -5.32 -12.35 1.20
N VAL A 175 -6.46 -11.80 0.83
CA VAL A 175 -7.33 -12.38 -0.19
C VAL A 175 -7.57 -11.35 -1.27
N ILE A 176 -7.16 -11.66 -2.49
CA ILE A 176 -7.30 -10.80 -3.66
C ILE A 176 -8.29 -11.47 -4.60
N LEU A 177 -9.54 -11.01 -4.59
CA LEU A 177 -10.55 -11.53 -5.51
C LEU A 177 -10.35 -10.98 -6.92
N ASP A 178 -10.69 -11.81 -7.90
CA ASP A 178 -10.74 -11.39 -9.29
C ASP A 178 -11.85 -10.34 -9.46
N SER A 179 -11.45 -9.09 -9.57
CA SER A 179 -12.38 -7.98 -9.71
C SER A 179 -12.24 -7.31 -11.06
N LYS A 180 -13.36 -7.16 -11.76
CA LYS A 180 -13.45 -6.33 -12.97
C LYS A 180 -13.56 -4.83 -12.66
N ASN A 181 -13.86 -4.47 -11.42
CA ASN A 181 -14.11 -3.10 -10.98
C ASN A 181 -12.99 -2.65 -10.04
N THR A 182 -11.90 -2.13 -10.58
CA THR A 182 -10.88 -1.43 -9.81
C THR A 182 -11.20 0.07 -9.72
N VAL A 183 -10.87 0.68 -8.57
CA VAL A 183 -10.95 2.13 -8.39
C VAL A 183 -9.56 2.71 -8.65
N ASN A 184 -9.42 3.43 -9.75
CA ASN A 184 -8.17 4.09 -10.12
C ASN A 184 -8.43 5.32 -11.00
N GLY A 185 -7.41 6.11 -11.26
CA GLY A 185 -7.45 7.25 -12.16
C GLY A 185 -8.54 8.27 -11.79
N GLN A 186 -9.33 8.74 -12.78
CA GLN A 186 -10.33 9.78 -12.57
C GLN A 186 -11.45 9.35 -11.60
N LYS A 187 -11.80 8.06 -11.56
CA LYS A 187 -12.80 7.56 -10.61
C LYS A 187 -12.35 7.74 -9.16
N GLU A 188 -11.09 7.48 -8.87
CA GLU A 188 -10.50 7.69 -7.55
C GLU A 188 -10.51 9.19 -7.18
N VAL A 189 -10.11 10.06 -8.11
CA VAL A 189 -10.15 11.53 -7.92
C VAL A 189 -11.57 12.00 -7.57
N ASN A 190 -12.59 11.55 -8.29
CA ASN A 190 -13.97 11.93 -8.05
C ASN A 190 -14.43 11.50 -6.65
N ILE A 191 -14.08 10.28 -6.21
CA ILE A 191 -14.43 9.81 -4.86
C ILE A 191 -13.80 10.71 -3.78
N PHE A 192 -12.54 11.11 -3.95
CA PHE A 192 -11.92 12.05 -3.01
C PHE A 192 -12.65 13.40 -2.98
N GLN A 193 -13.07 13.92 -4.12
CA GLN A 193 -13.79 15.20 -4.21
C GLN A 193 -15.21 15.13 -3.64
N ASP A 194 -15.89 14.00 -3.83
CA ASP A 194 -17.28 13.83 -3.38
C ASP A 194 -17.38 13.57 -1.86
N TYR A 195 -16.37 12.90 -1.26
CA TYR A 195 -16.45 12.43 0.12
C TYR A 195 -15.46 13.08 1.08
N CYS A 196 -14.54 13.91 0.60
CA CYS A 196 -13.61 14.64 1.49
C CYS A 196 -13.95 16.13 1.52
N PRO A 197 -13.77 16.78 2.70
CA PRO A 197 -13.27 16.21 3.96
C PRO A 197 -14.32 15.37 4.68
N VAL A 198 -13.87 14.32 5.35
CA VAL A 198 -14.76 13.56 6.24
C VAL A 198 -15.12 14.38 7.47
N PRO A 199 -16.29 14.14 8.12
CA PRO A 199 -16.74 14.88 9.30
C PRO A 199 -15.71 14.84 10.44
N LYS A 200 -15.62 15.94 11.20
CA LYS A 200 -14.65 16.11 12.28
C LYS A 200 -14.74 15.00 13.33
N ASN A 201 -15.94 14.61 13.74
CA ASN A 201 -16.15 13.55 14.72
C ASN A 201 -15.61 12.20 14.24
N GLU A 202 -15.68 11.90 12.94
CA GLU A 202 -15.12 10.69 12.35
C GLU A 202 -13.59 10.71 12.40
N VAL A 203 -12.96 11.87 12.18
CA VAL A 203 -11.51 12.05 12.32
C VAL A 203 -11.08 11.84 13.76
N GLU A 204 -11.80 12.43 14.72
CA GLU A 204 -11.52 12.33 16.15
C GLU A 204 -11.62 10.87 16.63
N GLN A 205 -12.70 10.16 16.26
CA GLN A 205 -12.88 8.77 16.63
C GLN A 205 -11.82 7.86 16.00
N THR A 206 -11.51 8.03 14.71
CA THR A 206 -10.48 7.25 14.03
C THR A 206 -9.11 7.48 14.68
N SER A 207 -8.77 8.73 14.99
CA SER A 207 -7.53 9.07 15.67
C SER A 207 -7.44 8.46 17.06
N HIS A 208 -8.55 8.50 17.83
CA HIS A 208 -8.63 7.85 19.14
C HIS A 208 -8.38 6.34 19.04
N ILE A 209 -9.05 5.66 18.10
CA ILE A 209 -8.89 4.22 17.90
C ILE A 209 -7.42 3.89 17.56
N ILE A 210 -6.79 4.65 16.69
CA ILE A 210 -5.39 4.41 16.33
C ILE A 210 -4.47 4.58 17.56
N PHE A 211 -4.55 5.72 18.24
CA PHE A 211 -3.60 6.07 19.30
C PHE A 211 -3.89 5.42 20.65
N MET A 212 -5.16 5.23 21.00
CA MET A 212 -5.56 4.75 22.33
C MET A 212 -5.98 3.29 22.37
N ASN A 213 -6.12 2.64 21.21
CA ASN A 213 -6.48 1.23 21.10
C ASN A 213 -5.46 0.45 20.26
N MET A 214 -5.39 0.72 18.96
CA MET A 214 -4.62 -0.10 18.02
C MET A 214 -3.13 -0.16 18.34
N ILE A 215 -2.48 0.99 18.59
CA ILE A 215 -1.05 1.04 18.92
C ILE A 215 -0.77 0.39 20.29
N PRO A 216 -1.50 0.72 21.38
CA PRO A 216 -1.33 0.02 22.65
C PRO A 216 -1.51 -1.50 22.52
N PHE A 217 -2.56 -1.98 21.88
CA PHE A 217 -2.81 -3.43 21.73
C PHE A 217 -1.76 -4.13 20.86
N LEU A 218 -1.19 -3.43 19.87
CA LEU A 218 -0.04 -3.93 19.12
C LEU A 218 1.17 -4.16 20.05
N LEU A 219 1.48 -3.19 20.91
CA LEU A 219 2.61 -3.24 21.84
C LEU A 219 2.40 -4.24 22.98
N GLU A 220 1.16 -4.38 23.43
CA GLU A 220 0.73 -5.37 24.45
C GLU A 220 0.59 -6.78 23.88
N ARG A 221 0.66 -6.94 22.56
CA ARG A 221 0.45 -8.20 21.82
C ARG A 221 -0.96 -8.80 22.05
N ASP A 222 -1.95 -7.94 22.20
CA ASP A 222 -3.35 -8.34 22.28
C ASP A 222 -3.99 -8.41 20.87
N LEU A 223 -3.85 -9.56 20.24
CA LEU A 223 -4.33 -9.78 18.86
C LEU A 223 -5.84 -9.58 18.70
N PRO A 224 -6.71 -10.13 19.58
CA PRO A 224 -8.15 -9.87 19.50
C PRO A 224 -8.51 -8.39 19.56
N ALA A 225 -7.93 -7.64 20.50
CA ALA A 225 -8.20 -6.22 20.66
C ALA A 225 -7.61 -5.36 19.53
N PHE A 226 -6.42 -5.73 19.03
CA PHE A 226 -5.85 -5.13 17.82
C PHE A 226 -6.77 -5.35 16.60
N GLY A 227 -7.23 -6.58 16.40
CA GLY A 227 -8.18 -6.93 15.34
C GLY A 227 -9.49 -6.17 15.46
N HIS A 228 -10.05 -6.06 16.65
CA HIS A 228 -11.25 -5.24 16.89
C HIS A 228 -11.02 -3.77 16.49
N SER A 229 -9.84 -3.22 16.73
CA SER A 229 -9.50 -1.86 16.32
C SER A 229 -9.50 -1.70 14.79
N ILE A 230 -9.05 -2.72 14.04
CA ILE A 230 -9.16 -2.75 12.58
C ILE A 230 -10.63 -2.70 12.16
N ASP A 231 -11.47 -3.58 12.70
CA ASP A 231 -12.90 -3.64 12.36
C ASP A 231 -13.62 -2.33 12.64
N GLU A 232 -13.27 -1.64 13.73
CA GLU A 232 -13.86 -0.35 14.06
C GLU A 232 -13.45 0.76 13.08
N ILE A 233 -12.21 0.75 12.59
CA ILE A 233 -11.75 1.69 11.57
C ILE A 233 -12.48 1.48 10.24
N GLN A 234 -12.81 0.23 9.86
CA GLN A 234 -13.53 -0.05 8.61
C GLN A 234 -14.93 0.61 8.58
N LYS A 235 -15.50 0.91 9.73
CA LYS A 235 -16.84 1.51 9.88
C LYS A 235 -16.82 3.04 9.90
N ARG A 236 -15.64 3.70 9.81
CA ARG A 236 -15.49 5.13 10.07
C ARG A 236 -14.75 5.86 8.96
N GLY A 237 -15.04 7.16 8.89
CA GLY A 237 -14.32 8.10 8.04
C GLY A 237 -14.29 7.70 6.57
N PHE A 238 -13.18 8.00 5.93
CA PHE A 238 -13.01 7.68 4.52
C PHE A 238 -12.93 6.17 4.26
N LYS A 239 -12.48 5.37 5.23
CA LYS A 239 -12.44 3.91 5.11
C LYS A 239 -13.84 3.32 4.96
N ASN A 240 -14.83 3.85 5.68
CA ASN A 240 -16.23 3.42 5.49
C ASN A 240 -16.74 3.73 4.07
N VAL A 241 -16.33 4.86 3.48
CA VAL A 241 -16.63 5.18 2.08
C VAL A 241 -16.01 4.13 1.15
N GLU A 242 -14.72 3.87 1.29
CA GLU A 242 -14.01 2.86 0.47
C GLU A 242 -14.71 1.49 0.53
N VAL A 243 -15.09 1.05 1.73
CA VAL A 243 -15.78 -0.23 1.96
C VAL A 243 -17.19 -0.24 1.34
N SER A 244 -17.95 0.86 1.50
CA SER A 244 -19.33 0.96 0.97
C SER A 244 -19.40 0.87 -0.56
N LEU A 245 -18.35 1.26 -1.24
CA LEU A 245 -18.24 1.22 -2.71
C LEU A 245 -17.89 -0.16 -3.27
N GLN A 246 -17.65 -1.15 -2.40
CA GLN A 246 -17.25 -2.48 -2.82
C GLN A 246 -18.40 -3.37 -3.31
N SER A 247 -18.01 -4.38 -4.08
CA SER A 247 -18.95 -5.40 -4.57
C SER A 247 -19.51 -6.26 -3.43
N GLN A 248 -20.64 -6.93 -3.68
CA GLN A 248 -21.21 -7.88 -2.72
C GLN A 248 -20.20 -9.02 -2.40
N GLN A 249 -19.44 -9.47 -3.38
CA GLN A 249 -18.42 -10.52 -3.18
C GLN A 249 -17.35 -10.15 -2.13
N ILE A 250 -16.93 -8.87 -2.09
CA ILE A 250 -15.98 -8.38 -1.08
C ILE A 250 -16.65 -8.35 0.30
N ARG A 251 -17.91 -7.95 0.39
CA ARG A 251 -18.67 -7.98 1.65
C ARG A 251 -18.84 -9.41 2.17
N ASP A 252 -19.28 -10.33 1.30
CA ASP A 252 -19.45 -11.75 1.64
C ASP A 252 -18.13 -12.39 2.13
N LEU A 253 -17.00 -12.05 1.46
CA LEU A 253 -15.68 -12.49 1.89
C LEU A 253 -15.32 -11.94 3.28
N THR A 254 -15.59 -10.66 3.51
CA THR A 254 -15.33 -10.01 4.80
C THR A 254 -16.10 -10.68 5.92
N ASP A 255 -17.38 -11.00 5.70
CA ASP A 255 -18.23 -11.68 6.66
C ASP A 255 -17.77 -13.12 6.89
N LYS A 256 -17.37 -13.82 5.81
CA LYS A 256 -16.82 -15.19 5.91
C LYS A 256 -15.53 -15.24 6.75
N LEU A 257 -14.62 -14.30 6.56
CA LEU A 257 -13.39 -14.20 7.34
C LEU A 257 -13.66 -14.02 8.84
N ARG A 258 -14.66 -13.20 9.20
CA ARG A 258 -15.09 -13.04 10.60
C ARG A 258 -15.72 -14.31 11.16
N GLU A 259 -16.56 -14.96 10.37
CA GLU A 259 -17.23 -16.22 10.76
C GLU A 259 -16.24 -17.32 11.14
N ILE A 260 -15.16 -17.47 10.40
CA ILE A 260 -14.13 -18.49 10.66
C ILE A 260 -13.10 -18.08 11.75
N GLY A 261 -13.30 -16.94 12.39
CA GLY A 261 -12.53 -16.51 13.55
C GLY A 261 -11.25 -15.74 13.24
N ALA A 262 -11.11 -15.15 12.04
CA ALA A 262 -10.05 -14.20 11.76
C ALA A 262 -10.26 -12.90 12.54
N TYR A 263 -9.18 -12.32 13.05
CA TYR A 263 -9.22 -11.06 13.77
C TYR A 263 -9.00 -9.88 12.81
N GLY A 264 -9.77 -8.82 12.98
CA GLY A 264 -9.57 -7.56 12.29
C GLY A 264 -9.59 -7.69 10.77
N VAL A 265 -10.77 -7.85 10.20
CA VAL A 265 -10.95 -7.95 8.76
C VAL A 265 -11.08 -6.57 8.15
N GLY A 266 -10.15 -6.22 7.28
CA GLY A 266 -10.12 -4.92 6.62
C GLY A 266 -9.84 -5.00 5.13
N MET A 267 -10.09 -3.90 4.45
CA MET A 267 -9.74 -3.73 3.04
C MET A 267 -8.52 -2.82 2.89
N SER A 268 -7.56 -3.24 2.08
CA SER A 268 -6.36 -2.45 1.80
C SER A 268 -6.66 -1.39 0.74
N SER A 269 -6.59 -0.10 1.13
CA SER A 269 -6.95 1.03 0.27
C SER A 269 -8.35 0.82 -0.37
N PHE A 270 -8.49 1.07 -1.65
CA PHE A 270 -9.73 0.81 -2.41
C PHE A 270 -9.92 -0.68 -2.81
N GLY A 271 -9.13 -1.58 -2.26
CA GLY A 271 -9.21 -3.00 -2.60
C GLY A 271 -8.64 -3.32 -4.01
N PRO A 272 -8.96 -4.48 -4.56
CA PRO A 272 -9.85 -5.55 -4.05
C PRO A 272 -9.27 -6.42 -2.93
N THR A 273 -8.05 -6.13 -2.45
CA THR A 273 -7.44 -6.93 -1.38
C THR A 273 -8.17 -6.74 -0.07
N VAL A 274 -8.68 -7.84 0.47
CA VAL A 274 -9.15 -7.95 1.84
C VAL A 274 -8.03 -8.60 2.66
N TYR A 275 -7.79 -8.09 3.84
CA TYR A 275 -6.81 -8.65 4.76
C TYR A 275 -7.45 -8.98 6.11
N SER A 276 -6.82 -9.89 6.83
CA SER A 276 -7.11 -10.13 8.23
C SER A 276 -5.83 -10.53 8.97
N VAL A 277 -5.88 -10.45 10.30
CA VAL A 277 -4.78 -10.85 11.17
C VAL A 277 -5.19 -12.09 11.93
N PHE A 278 -4.28 -13.02 12.16
CA PHE A 278 -4.55 -14.25 12.89
C PHE A 278 -3.29 -14.76 13.62
N ASP A 279 -3.48 -15.58 14.63
CA ASP A 279 -2.38 -16.28 15.29
C ASP A 279 -1.81 -17.36 14.36
N LYS A 280 -0.52 -17.40 14.18
CA LYS A 280 0.16 -18.36 13.28
C LYS A 280 -0.14 -19.84 13.57
N ASN A 281 -0.66 -20.16 14.74
CA ASN A 281 -1.09 -21.51 15.10
C ASN A 281 -2.49 -21.82 14.55
N ASN A 282 -3.28 -20.83 14.14
CA ASN A 282 -4.65 -20.98 13.62
C ASN A 282 -4.70 -21.19 12.10
N LYS A 283 -3.88 -22.10 11.57
CA LYS A 283 -3.76 -22.35 10.12
C LYS A 283 -5.05 -22.81 9.44
N HIS A 284 -6.03 -23.32 10.19
CA HIS A 284 -7.33 -23.71 9.64
C HIS A 284 -8.04 -22.54 8.92
N ILE A 285 -7.84 -21.30 9.37
CA ILE A 285 -8.39 -20.09 8.72
C ILE A 285 -7.94 -20.02 7.26
N VAL A 286 -6.66 -20.29 7.01
CA VAL A 286 -6.08 -20.23 5.66
C VAL A 286 -6.69 -21.32 4.76
N GLU A 287 -6.87 -22.53 5.27
CA GLU A 287 -7.42 -23.66 4.53
C GLU A 287 -8.89 -23.43 4.19
N GLU A 288 -9.70 -23.00 5.15
CA GLU A 288 -11.11 -22.69 4.93
C GLU A 288 -11.32 -21.55 3.94
N ILE A 289 -10.49 -20.51 4.00
CA ILE A 289 -10.58 -19.40 3.05
C ILE A 289 -10.13 -19.81 1.66
N LYS A 290 -9.10 -20.63 1.53
CA LYS A 290 -8.69 -21.18 0.21
C LYS A 290 -9.83 -21.98 -0.42
N GLU A 291 -10.52 -22.81 0.35
CA GLU A 291 -11.68 -23.56 -0.11
C GLU A 291 -12.83 -22.62 -0.51
N TYR A 292 -13.16 -21.65 0.33
CA TYR A 292 -14.21 -20.66 0.06
C TYR A 292 -13.93 -19.83 -1.20
N VAL A 293 -12.71 -19.35 -1.38
CA VAL A 293 -12.30 -18.54 -2.53
C VAL A 293 -12.25 -19.38 -3.81
N GLY A 294 -11.71 -20.61 -3.75
CA GLY A 294 -11.55 -21.48 -4.90
C GLY A 294 -10.81 -20.79 -6.05
N ASN A 295 -11.40 -20.78 -7.22
CA ASN A 295 -10.83 -20.16 -8.43
C ASN A 295 -11.19 -18.66 -8.60
N ARG A 296 -11.78 -18.02 -7.59
CA ARG A 296 -12.26 -16.63 -7.66
C ARG A 296 -11.22 -15.59 -7.24
N GLY A 297 -10.02 -16.00 -6.90
CA GLY A 297 -8.97 -15.12 -6.46
C GLY A 297 -7.74 -15.84 -5.91
N ILE A 298 -6.86 -15.07 -5.28
CA ILE A 298 -5.59 -15.52 -4.71
C ILE A 298 -5.64 -15.36 -3.19
N VAL A 299 -5.15 -16.35 -2.45
CA VAL A 299 -4.99 -16.33 -1.00
C VAL A 299 -3.50 -16.43 -0.67
N LEU A 300 -2.97 -15.46 0.09
CA LEU A 300 -1.58 -15.35 0.50
C LEU A 300 -1.47 -15.20 2.02
N THR A 301 -0.36 -15.66 2.61
CA THR A 301 -0.03 -15.49 4.04
C THR A 301 1.43 -15.13 4.21
#